data_2af5af3b7d47358984cfc2f3eb5c48df
#
_entry.id   2af5af3b7d47358984cfc2f3eb5c48df
#
_cell.length_a   1.000
_cell.length_b   1.000
_cell.length_c   1.000
_cell.angle_alpha   90.00
_cell.angle_beta   90.00
_cell.angle_gamma   90.00
#
_symmetry.space_group_name_H-M   'P 1'
#
loop_
_entity.id
_entity.type
_entity.pdbx_description
1 polymer ?
#
loop_
_entity_poly.entity_id
_entity_poly.type
_entity_poly.pdbx_seq_one_letter_code
_entity_poly.pdbx_strand_id
1 'polypeptide(L)'
;VGINSQIYTRSGGFMGMSFAIPMDVAMEVVDQLRGQGYVSRGWLGVLIQEVNKELAESFGLDKPHGALVAQVVPGSPAQKAGIKVGDIIVKYEDEKVGLSSQLPHFVGRTKVGETASLTLIRDGKKQTVDVEIGELPNSADKTAKPAKATAPKADRLGLMVQELDDAIVNEIGMTGVEVVSVEKGAASKAGIRQGDIIAKLNNESFEDLDSYEDLVDDLPEDKAIPVLVIRGGNPSFLVLKIED
;
A
#
# COMPACT_ATOMS: atom_id res chain seq x y z
N VAL A 1 23.69 -20.19 13.36
CA VAL A 1 24.37 -20.56 12.11
C VAL A 1 23.45 -20.21 10.97
N GLY A 2 23.98 -19.66 9.87
CA GLY A 2 23.20 -19.19 8.73
C GLY A 2 24.02 -19.26 7.44
N ILE A 3 23.36 -19.00 6.31
CA ILE A 3 23.98 -18.92 4.97
C ILE A 3 24.23 -17.45 4.66
N ASN A 4 25.49 -17.08 4.38
CA ASN A 4 25.81 -15.72 3.98
C ASN A 4 25.11 -15.38 2.66
N SER A 5 24.39 -14.28 2.64
CA SER A 5 23.55 -13.85 1.53
C SER A 5 24.15 -12.67 0.78
N GLN A 6 24.47 -11.59 1.47
CA GLN A 6 24.99 -10.36 0.85
C GLN A 6 25.71 -9.49 1.87
N ILE A 7 26.50 -8.55 1.36
CA ILE A 7 27.14 -7.50 2.15
C ILE A 7 26.56 -6.14 1.77
N TYR A 8 26.49 -5.22 2.74
CA TYR A 8 26.21 -3.82 2.44
C TYR A 8 27.49 -3.17 1.91
N THR A 9 27.42 -2.61 0.70
CA THR A 9 28.58 -1.94 0.09
C THR A 9 28.15 -0.79 -0.81
N ARG A 10 28.95 0.28 -0.87
CA ARG A 10 28.82 1.40 -1.85
C ARG A 10 29.89 1.35 -2.93
N SER A 11 30.97 0.62 -2.73
CA SER A 11 32.16 0.60 -3.58
C SER A 11 32.67 -0.81 -3.90
N GLY A 12 31.91 -1.86 -3.59
CA GLY A 12 32.30 -3.25 -3.76
C GLY A 12 33.13 -3.85 -2.59
N GLY A 13 33.60 -3.02 -1.66
CA GLY A 13 34.34 -3.45 -0.46
C GLY A 13 33.42 -3.68 0.75
N PHE A 14 33.86 -4.54 1.68
CA PHE A 14 33.13 -4.81 2.91
C PHE A 14 33.10 -3.58 3.82
N MET A 15 31.91 -3.13 4.21
CA MET A 15 31.68 -1.96 5.06
C MET A 15 31.20 -2.31 6.49
N GLY A 16 31.55 -3.49 6.98
CA GLY A 16 31.24 -3.92 8.35
C GLY A 16 29.84 -4.54 8.55
N MET A 17 29.00 -4.58 7.52
CA MET A 17 27.68 -5.21 7.58
C MET A 17 27.57 -6.34 6.56
N SER A 18 27.19 -7.53 7.05
CA SER A 18 26.85 -8.70 6.23
C SER A 18 25.51 -9.26 6.70
N PHE A 19 24.77 -9.84 5.76
CA PHE A 19 23.49 -10.46 6.01
C PHE A 19 23.60 -11.95 5.80
N ALA A 20 22.97 -12.71 6.66
CA ALA A 20 22.88 -14.16 6.55
C ALA A 20 21.42 -14.60 6.67
N ILE A 21 21.05 -15.62 5.90
CA ILE A 21 19.76 -16.30 6.01
C ILE A 21 19.87 -17.30 7.17
N PRO A 22 19.00 -17.26 8.18
CA PRO A 22 18.96 -18.25 9.25
C PRO A 22 18.81 -19.68 8.69
N MET A 23 19.42 -20.66 9.34
CA MET A 23 19.47 -22.04 8.83
C MET A 23 18.09 -22.70 8.79
N ASP A 24 17.21 -22.38 9.73
CA ASP A 24 15.82 -22.85 9.74
C ASP A 24 15.07 -22.43 8.47
N VAL A 25 15.17 -21.15 8.08
CA VAL A 25 14.60 -20.62 6.84
C VAL A 25 15.23 -21.29 5.59
N ALA A 26 16.57 -21.50 5.62
CA ALA A 26 17.26 -22.14 4.51
C ALA A 26 16.81 -23.61 4.36
N MET A 27 16.60 -24.33 5.45
CA MET A 27 16.14 -25.72 5.42
C MET A 27 14.70 -25.85 4.91
N GLU A 28 13.79 -24.93 5.26
CA GLU A 28 12.44 -24.88 4.67
C GLU A 28 12.49 -24.80 3.14
N VAL A 29 13.39 -23.97 2.60
CA VAL A 29 13.62 -23.85 1.15
C VAL A 29 14.22 -25.13 0.55
N VAL A 30 15.21 -25.74 1.21
CA VAL A 30 15.83 -26.99 0.77
C VAL A 30 14.81 -28.12 0.70
N ASP A 31 13.94 -28.25 1.69
CA ASP A 31 12.92 -29.29 1.74
C ASP A 31 11.88 -29.12 0.63
N GLN A 32 11.47 -27.89 0.32
CA GLN A 32 10.61 -27.61 -0.82
C GLN A 32 11.29 -27.96 -2.15
N LEU A 33 12.53 -27.53 -2.35
CA LEU A 33 13.28 -27.85 -3.57
C LEU A 33 13.49 -29.36 -3.76
N ARG A 34 13.74 -30.11 -2.68
CA ARG A 34 13.88 -31.57 -2.71
C ARG A 34 12.57 -32.29 -3.02
N GLY A 35 11.45 -31.76 -2.46
CA GLY A 35 10.14 -32.39 -2.57
C GLY A 35 9.44 -32.11 -3.90
N GLN A 36 9.52 -30.88 -4.39
CA GLN A 36 8.73 -30.41 -5.54
C GLN A 36 9.54 -29.69 -6.63
N GLY A 37 10.84 -29.46 -6.41
CA GLY A 37 11.74 -28.86 -7.41
C GLY A 37 11.67 -27.33 -7.51
N TYR A 38 10.80 -26.67 -6.77
CA TYR A 38 10.64 -25.21 -6.72
C TYR A 38 10.23 -24.74 -5.34
N VAL A 39 10.37 -23.43 -5.08
CA VAL A 39 9.94 -22.82 -3.83
C VAL A 39 8.61 -22.14 -4.05
N SER A 40 7.57 -22.64 -3.42
CA SER A 40 6.26 -22.00 -3.36
C SER A 40 6.20 -21.07 -2.17
N ARG A 41 5.75 -19.83 -2.37
CA ARG A 41 5.57 -18.83 -1.30
C ARG A 41 4.12 -18.40 -1.26
N GLY A 42 3.58 -18.38 -0.05
CA GLY A 42 2.27 -17.83 0.19
C GLY A 42 2.19 -16.38 -0.27
N TRP A 43 1.06 -16.03 -0.88
CA TRP A 43 0.79 -14.71 -1.42
C TRP A 43 -0.63 -14.28 -1.07
N LEU A 44 -0.74 -13.04 -0.59
CA LEU A 44 -2.02 -12.43 -0.23
C LEU A 44 -2.56 -11.53 -1.35
N GLY A 45 -1.66 -10.88 -2.09
CA GLY A 45 -2.02 -9.97 -3.18
C GLY A 45 -2.42 -8.59 -2.70
N VAL A 46 -1.69 -8.06 -1.72
CA VAL A 46 -1.81 -6.68 -1.26
C VAL A 46 -0.47 -5.95 -1.36
N LEU A 47 -0.52 -4.67 -1.68
CA LEU A 47 0.58 -3.75 -1.42
C LEU A 47 0.34 -3.09 -0.07
N ILE A 48 1.36 -3.12 0.80
CA ILE A 48 1.25 -2.63 2.17
C ILE A 48 2.21 -1.47 2.44
N GLN A 49 1.81 -0.62 3.37
CA GLN A 49 2.60 0.52 3.85
C GLN A 49 2.72 0.47 5.37
N GLU A 50 3.85 0.97 5.88
CA GLU A 50 4.07 1.13 7.33
C GLU A 50 3.14 2.21 7.89
N VAL A 51 2.55 1.92 9.05
CA VAL A 51 1.69 2.87 9.76
C VAL A 51 2.58 3.75 10.64
N ASN A 52 2.82 4.99 10.23
CA ASN A 52 3.47 6.01 11.04
C ASN A 52 2.48 6.67 12.02
N LYS A 53 2.96 7.61 12.85
CA LYS A 53 2.11 8.28 13.86
C LYS A 53 0.96 9.06 13.22
N GLU A 54 1.22 9.76 12.13
CA GLU A 54 0.22 10.58 11.46
C GLU A 54 -0.88 9.73 10.80
N LEU A 55 -0.49 8.61 10.15
CA LEU A 55 -1.44 7.64 9.63
C LEU A 55 -2.25 6.97 10.75
N ALA A 56 -1.60 6.61 11.88
CA ALA A 56 -2.32 6.06 13.02
C ALA A 56 -3.43 7.01 13.51
N GLU A 57 -3.11 8.29 13.66
CA GLU A 57 -4.09 9.34 14.05
C GLU A 57 -5.22 9.46 13.02
N SER A 58 -4.90 9.49 11.72
CA SER A 58 -5.90 9.65 10.64
C SER A 58 -6.84 8.44 10.48
N PHE A 59 -6.37 7.24 10.85
CA PHE A 59 -7.17 6.02 10.85
C PHE A 59 -7.77 5.66 12.24
N GLY A 60 -7.61 6.54 13.24
CA GLY A 60 -8.18 6.37 14.57
C GLY A 60 -7.52 5.28 15.42
N LEU A 61 -6.23 5.00 15.21
CA LEU A 61 -5.48 4.08 16.04
C LEU A 61 -4.80 4.82 17.20
N ASP A 62 -4.78 4.21 18.39
CA ASP A 62 -4.13 4.77 19.59
C ASP A 62 -2.60 4.89 19.43
N LYS A 63 -1.99 4.04 18.60
CA LYS A 63 -0.55 3.99 18.34
C LYS A 63 -0.23 3.40 16.97
N PRO A 64 0.92 3.76 16.37
CA PRO A 64 1.38 3.15 15.12
C PRO A 64 1.59 1.64 15.27
N HIS A 65 0.87 0.83 14.49
CA HIS A 65 1.07 -0.62 14.37
C HIS A 65 0.25 -1.16 13.20
N GLY A 66 0.62 -2.34 12.72
CA GLY A 66 -0.06 -3.02 11.63
C GLY A 66 0.54 -2.73 10.25
N ALA A 67 -0.09 -3.28 9.24
CA ALA A 67 0.23 -3.08 7.82
C ALA A 67 -0.98 -2.43 7.13
N LEU A 68 -0.83 -1.18 6.68
CA LEU A 68 -1.88 -0.46 5.94
C LEU A 68 -1.92 -0.97 4.50
N VAL A 69 -3.08 -1.41 4.04
CA VAL A 69 -3.30 -1.87 2.68
C VAL A 69 -3.42 -0.67 1.75
N ALA A 70 -2.39 -0.43 0.95
CA ALA A 70 -2.34 0.64 -0.04
C ALA A 70 -2.94 0.23 -1.40
N GLN A 71 -2.87 -1.07 -1.73
CA GLN A 71 -3.50 -1.63 -2.93
C GLN A 71 -3.91 -3.08 -2.71
N VAL A 72 -4.99 -3.50 -3.37
CA VAL A 72 -5.39 -4.91 -3.49
C VAL A 72 -5.29 -5.30 -4.95
N VAL A 73 -4.51 -6.34 -5.23
CA VAL A 73 -4.30 -6.82 -6.61
C VAL A 73 -5.58 -7.48 -7.13
N PRO A 74 -6.07 -7.12 -8.32
CA PRO A 74 -7.24 -7.75 -8.91
C PRO A 74 -7.07 -9.27 -9.05
N GLY A 75 -8.12 -10.04 -8.74
CA GLY A 75 -8.12 -11.50 -8.77
C GLY A 75 -7.35 -12.18 -7.63
N SER A 76 -6.74 -11.41 -6.72
CA SER A 76 -5.94 -11.93 -5.61
C SER A 76 -6.77 -12.61 -4.52
N PRO A 77 -6.13 -13.42 -3.64
CA PRO A 77 -6.71 -13.91 -2.41
C PRO A 77 -7.35 -12.83 -1.54
N ALA A 78 -6.65 -11.70 -1.36
CA ALA A 78 -7.13 -10.57 -0.58
C ALA A 78 -8.44 -9.99 -1.15
N GLN A 79 -8.54 -9.82 -2.47
CA GLN A 79 -9.76 -9.34 -3.10
C GLN A 79 -10.93 -10.30 -2.90
N LYS A 80 -10.69 -11.61 -3.10
CA LYS A 80 -11.72 -12.65 -2.90
C LYS A 80 -12.23 -12.71 -1.46
N ALA A 81 -11.35 -12.47 -0.50
CA ALA A 81 -11.68 -12.40 0.93
C ALA A 81 -12.32 -11.07 1.35
N GLY A 82 -12.42 -10.08 0.46
CA GLY A 82 -13.04 -8.79 0.75
C GLY A 82 -12.15 -7.82 1.53
N ILE A 83 -10.83 -7.99 1.48
CA ILE A 83 -9.87 -6.98 1.97
C ILE A 83 -9.93 -5.79 1.02
N LYS A 84 -9.87 -4.58 1.59
CA LYS A 84 -10.02 -3.31 0.87
C LYS A 84 -8.81 -2.40 1.11
N VAL A 85 -8.61 -1.48 0.17
CA VAL A 85 -7.66 -0.37 0.34
C VAL A 85 -8.09 0.50 1.51
N GLY A 86 -7.17 0.80 2.42
CA GLY A 86 -7.43 1.50 3.69
C GLY A 86 -7.61 0.57 4.89
N ASP A 87 -7.68 -0.75 4.71
CA ASP A 87 -7.64 -1.69 5.83
C ASP A 87 -6.27 -1.69 6.49
N ILE A 88 -6.22 -1.81 7.82
CA ILE A 88 -4.96 -1.99 8.56
C ILE A 88 -4.95 -3.38 9.15
N ILE A 89 -4.08 -4.26 8.63
CA ILE A 89 -3.94 -5.63 9.13
C ILE A 89 -3.11 -5.58 10.41
N VAL A 90 -3.72 -5.94 11.54
CA VAL A 90 -3.12 -5.86 12.88
C VAL A 90 -2.79 -7.23 13.48
N LYS A 91 -3.34 -8.31 12.89
CA LYS A 91 -3.08 -9.68 13.34
C LYS A 91 -3.16 -10.63 12.15
N TYR A 92 -2.28 -11.61 12.10
CA TYR A 92 -2.26 -12.72 11.16
C TYR A 92 -2.24 -14.02 11.97
N GLU A 93 -3.27 -14.87 11.86
CA GLU A 93 -3.49 -16.00 12.77
C GLU A 93 -3.39 -15.52 14.24
N ASP A 94 -2.51 -16.12 15.02
CA ASP A 94 -2.26 -15.74 16.42
C ASP A 94 -1.17 -14.66 16.57
N GLU A 95 -0.48 -14.31 15.50
CA GLU A 95 0.65 -13.38 15.51
C GLU A 95 0.21 -11.93 15.34
N LYS A 96 0.68 -11.03 16.22
CA LYS A 96 0.44 -9.60 16.08
C LYS A 96 1.33 -9.00 15.02
N VAL A 97 0.75 -8.20 14.13
CA VAL A 97 1.48 -7.39 13.14
C VAL A 97 1.80 -6.05 13.81
N GLY A 98 3.03 -5.91 14.30
CA GLY A 98 3.54 -4.66 14.88
C GLY A 98 4.09 -3.72 13.81
N LEU A 99 4.87 -4.25 12.86
CA LEU A 99 5.45 -3.56 11.71
C LEU A 99 4.90 -4.17 10.42
N SER A 100 4.71 -3.36 9.38
CA SER A 100 4.22 -3.83 8.08
C SER A 100 5.12 -4.92 7.49
N SER A 101 6.43 -4.84 7.70
CA SER A 101 7.43 -5.80 7.23
C SER A 101 7.26 -7.23 7.78
N GLN A 102 6.53 -7.42 8.87
CA GLN A 102 6.26 -8.75 9.43
C GLN A 102 5.22 -9.52 8.62
N LEU A 103 4.24 -8.84 8.02
CA LEU A 103 3.16 -9.49 7.30
C LEU A 103 3.63 -10.37 6.13
N PRO A 104 4.56 -9.93 5.25
CA PRO A 104 5.09 -10.80 4.19
C PRO A 104 5.77 -12.07 4.71
N HIS A 105 6.42 -12.01 5.88
CA HIS A 105 7.04 -13.19 6.50
C HIS A 105 6.00 -14.21 6.96
N PHE A 106 4.92 -13.75 7.60
CA PHE A 106 3.84 -14.64 8.03
C PHE A 106 3.14 -15.28 6.83
N VAL A 107 2.74 -14.46 5.84
CA VAL A 107 2.08 -14.93 4.63
C VAL A 107 2.97 -15.89 3.85
N GLY A 108 4.27 -15.57 3.68
CA GLY A 108 5.21 -16.36 2.90
C GLY A 108 5.51 -17.74 3.49
N ARG A 109 5.28 -17.96 4.80
CA ARG A 109 5.44 -19.25 5.48
C ARG A 109 4.18 -20.10 5.49
N THR A 110 3.02 -19.50 5.22
CA THR A 110 1.76 -20.24 5.10
C THR A 110 1.73 -20.97 3.76
N LYS A 111 1.32 -22.24 3.79
CA LYS A 111 1.26 -23.04 2.56
C LYS A 111 0.18 -22.53 1.61
N VAL A 112 0.46 -22.60 0.33
CA VAL A 112 -0.52 -22.27 -0.71
C VAL A 112 -1.75 -23.18 -0.57
N GLY A 113 -2.95 -22.57 -0.61
CA GLY A 113 -4.23 -23.27 -0.41
C GLY A 113 -4.66 -23.39 1.05
N GLU A 114 -3.82 -23.06 2.04
CA GLU A 114 -4.25 -22.97 3.43
C GLU A 114 -5.04 -21.68 3.67
N THR A 115 -6.05 -21.76 4.53
CA THR A 115 -6.82 -20.59 4.97
C THR A 115 -6.18 -19.98 6.20
N ALA A 116 -5.88 -18.69 6.14
CA ALA A 116 -5.36 -17.91 7.25
C ALA A 116 -6.39 -16.89 7.74
N SER A 117 -6.50 -16.71 9.05
CA SER A 117 -7.40 -15.75 9.68
C SER A 117 -6.67 -14.43 9.95
N LEU A 118 -7.16 -13.34 9.37
CA LEU A 118 -6.60 -11.99 9.53
C LEU A 118 -7.53 -11.11 10.35
N THR A 119 -6.99 -10.41 11.35
CA THR A 119 -7.72 -9.31 11.99
C THR A 119 -7.25 -7.99 11.38
N LEU A 120 -8.21 -7.23 10.87
CA LEU A 120 -7.98 -5.90 10.30
C LEU A 120 -8.82 -4.84 11.01
N ILE A 121 -8.41 -3.59 10.88
CA ILE A 121 -9.17 -2.41 11.30
C ILE A 121 -9.64 -1.72 10.04
N ARG A 122 -10.95 -1.57 9.90
CA ARG A 122 -11.65 -0.85 8.82
C ARG A 122 -12.59 0.16 9.46
N ASP A 123 -12.46 1.45 9.09
CA ASP A 123 -13.29 2.53 9.64
C ASP A 123 -13.31 2.52 11.19
N GLY A 124 -12.14 2.34 11.81
CA GLY A 124 -11.97 2.27 13.26
C GLY A 124 -12.52 1.00 13.92
N LYS A 125 -13.09 0.06 13.16
CA LYS A 125 -13.70 -1.19 13.69
C LYS A 125 -12.84 -2.41 13.39
N LYS A 126 -12.62 -3.26 14.39
CA LYS A 126 -11.95 -4.55 14.19
C LYS A 126 -12.88 -5.53 13.47
N GLN A 127 -12.35 -6.18 12.45
CA GLN A 127 -13.01 -7.24 11.69
C GLN A 127 -12.05 -8.42 11.51
N THR A 128 -12.59 -9.61 11.47
CA THR A 128 -11.82 -10.82 11.14
C THR A 128 -12.24 -11.31 9.77
N VAL A 129 -11.26 -11.65 8.94
CA VAL A 129 -11.46 -12.12 7.57
C VAL A 129 -10.59 -13.34 7.35
N ASP A 130 -11.17 -14.41 6.84
CA ASP A 130 -10.45 -15.62 6.48
C ASP A 130 -10.05 -15.55 5.01
N VAL A 131 -8.78 -15.83 4.72
CA VAL A 131 -8.19 -15.72 3.38
C VAL A 131 -7.51 -17.02 3.00
N GLU A 132 -7.90 -17.62 1.89
CA GLU A 132 -7.16 -18.74 1.29
C GLU A 132 -5.88 -18.19 0.63
N ILE A 133 -4.72 -18.61 1.13
CA ILE A 133 -3.42 -18.11 0.65
C ILE A 133 -3.11 -18.64 -0.75
N GLY A 134 -2.86 -17.73 -1.68
CA GLY A 134 -2.48 -18.04 -3.05
C GLY A 134 -0.98 -18.24 -3.22
N GLU A 135 -0.57 -18.61 -4.44
CA GLU A 135 0.83 -18.65 -4.84
C GLU A 135 1.26 -17.30 -5.42
N LEU A 136 2.48 -16.87 -5.07
CA LEU A 136 3.06 -15.63 -5.60
C LEU A 136 3.23 -15.74 -7.12
N PRO A 137 2.57 -14.89 -7.94
CA PRO A 137 2.74 -14.92 -9.40
C PRO A 137 4.19 -14.63 -9.80
N ASN A 138 4.73 -15.41 -10.75
CA ASN A 138 6.03 -15.12 -11.36
C ASN A 138 5.90 -13.82 -12.16
N SER A 139 6.50 -12.73 -11.67
CA SER A 139 6.43 -11.40 -12.27
C SER A 139 7.31 -11.28 -13.52
N ALA A 140 6.66 -11.21 -14.67
CA ALA A 140 7.19 -10.51 -15.83
C ALA A 140 6.09 -9.58 -16.36
N ASP A 141 6.47 -8.32 -16.58
CA ASP A 141 5.74 -7.22 -17.21
C ASP A 141 4.90 -6.29 -16.30
N LYS A 142 5.41 -5.05 -16.18
CA LYS A 142 4.60 -3.83 -16.27
C LYS A 142 5.49 -2.57 -16.37
N THR A 143 5.39 -1.88 -17.51
CA THR A 143 5.83 -0.49 -17.70
C THR A 143 4.75 0.29 -18.45
N ALA A 144 4.36 1.46 -17.94
CA ALA A 144 3.41 2.37 -18.58
C ALA A 144 3.94 3.80 -18.71
N LYS A 145 3.45 4.53 -19.71
CA LYS A 145 3.89 5.85 -20.18
C LYS A 145 2.76 6.89 -20.09
N PRO A 146 3.00 8.18 -19.83
CA PRO A 146 1.97 9.18 -19.50
C PRO A 146 1.39 9.96 -20.69
N ALA A 147 0.16 10.49 -20.53
CA ALA A 147 -0.60 11.34 -21.45
C ALA A 147 -0.87 12.76 -20.88
N LYS A 148 -1.33 13.69 -21.71
CA LYS A 148 -1.21 15.15 -21.61
C LYS A 148 -2.54 15.86 -21.30
N ALA A 149 -2.53 16.94 -20.53
CA ALA A 149 -3.64 17.59 -19.88
C ALA A 149 -3.93 19.05 -20.26
N THR A 150 -5.14 19.52 -19.96
CA THR A 150 -5.63 20.92 -20.03
C THR A 150 -5.93 21.44 -18.61
N ALA A 151 -5.58 22.70 -18.32
CA ALA A 151 -5.46 23.24 -16.97
C ALA A 151 -6.75 23.85 -16.37
N PRO A 152 -7.08 23.54 -15.11
CA PRO A 152 -8.05 24.23 -14.27
C PRO A 152 -7.41 25.05 -13.12
N LYS A 153 -8.26 25.66 -12.28
CA LYS A 153 -7.94 26.56 -11.17
C LYS A 153 -7.58 25.75 -9.91
N ALA A 154 -6.65 26.26 -9.08
CA ALA A 154 -6.27 25.57 -7.83
C ALA A 154 -7.44 25.52 -6.83
N ASP A 155 -7.62 24.36 -6.18
CA ASP A 155 -8.58 24.14 -5.11
C ASP A 155 -8.07 24.67 -3.74
N ARG A 156 -8.86 24.50 -2.65
CA ARG A 156 -8.47 24.95 -1.30
C ARG A 156 -7.26 24.20 -0.70
N LEU A 157 -6.85 23.08 -1.28
CA LEU A 157 -5.65 22.33 -0.88
C LEU A 157 -4.39 22.86 -1.59
N GLY A 158 -4.56 23.73 -2.59
CA GLY A 158 -3.50 24.21 -3.48
C GLY A 158 -3.19 23.24 -4.61
N LEU A 159 -4.16 22.43 -5.03
CA LEU A 159 -4.04 21.50 -6.14
C LEU A 159 -4.80 22.00 -7.36
N MET A 160 -4.17 21.90 -8.51
CA MET A 160 -4.85 21.89 -9.79
C MET A 160 -4.91 20.45 -10.27
N VAL A 161 -6.10 19.92 -10.45
CA VAL A 161 -6.35 18.55 -10.84
C VAL A 161 -7.14 18.47 -12.14
N GLN A 162 -7.11 17.32 -12.77
CA GLN A 162 -7.88 17.00 -13.97
C GLN A 162 -8.41 15.57 -13.89
N GLU A 163 -9.42 15.25 -14.66
CA GLU A 163 -9.91 13.89 -14.80
C GLU A 163 -8.83 12.97 -15.35
N LEU A 164 -8.87 11.71 -14.89
CA LEU A 164 -8.01 10.67 -15.44
C LEU A 164 -8.52 10.21 -16.80
N ASP A 165 -7.59 9.95 -17.71
CA ASP A 165 -7.89 9.29 -18.96
C ASP A 165 -8.38 7.84 -18.70
N ASP A 166 -9.41 7.39 -19.39
CA ASP A 166 -9.97 6.02 -19.29
C ASP A 166 -8.88 4.94 -19.41
N ALA A 167 -7.85 5.20 -20.22
CA ALA A 167 -6.71 4.29 -20.35
C ALA A 167 -5.94 4.13 -19.03
N ILE A 168 -5.76 5.21 -18.28
CA ILE A 168 -5.08 5.20 -16.98
C ILE A 168 -5.96 4.53 -15.94
N VAL A 169 -7.26 4.85 -15.91
CA VAL A 169 -8.24 4.20 -15.01
C VAL A 169 -8.23 2.68 -15.19
N ASN A 170 -8.21 2.21 -16.43
CA ASN A 170 -8.14 0.76 -16.74
C ASN A 170 -6.81 0.13 -16.31
N GLU A 171 -5.72 0.88 -16.38
CA GLU A 171 -4.38 0.38 -16.02
C GLU A 171 -4.20 0.27 -14.49
N ILE A 172 -4.59 1.31 -13.75
CA ILE A 172 -4.44 1.34 -12.29
C ILE A 172 -5.58 0.63 -11.56
N GLY A 173 -6.71 0.38 -12.24
CA GLY A 173 -7.89 -0.28 -11.69
C GLY A 173 -8.63 0.55 -10.62
N MET A 174 -8.46 1.87 -10.63
CA MET A 174 -9.08 2.82 -9.70
C MET A 174 -9.44 4.11 -10.42
N THR A 175 -10.55 4.75 -10.02
CA THR A 175 -10.91 6.12 -10.41
C THR A 175 -10.09 7.14 -9.61
N GLY A 176 -10.02 8.38 -10.06
CA GLY A 176 -9.29 9.43 -9.37
C GLY A 176 -9.09 10.66 -10.24
N VAL A 177 -8.28 11.59 -9.75
CA VAL A 177 -7.87 12.81 -10.47
C VAL A 177 -6.35 12.88 -10.55
N GLU A 178 -5.83 13.39 -11.67
CA GLU A 178 -4.39 13.63 -11.84
C GLU A 178 -4.03 15.05 -11.39
N VAL A 179 -2.93 15.17 -10.65
CA VAL A 179 -2.40 16.45 -10.19
C VAL A 179 -1.61 17.12 -11.29
N VAL A 180 -2.15 18.20 -11.85
CA VAL A 180 -1.53 19.01 -12.92
C VAL A 180 -0.49 19.96 -12.34
N SER A 181 -0.77 20.61 -11.21
CA SER A 181 0.17 21.46 -10.50
C SER A 181 -0.13 21.53 -9.01
N VAL A 182 0.87 21.89 -8.22
CA VAL A 182 0.77 22.03 -6.77
C VAL A 182 1.26 23.42 -6.37
N GLU A 183 0.38 24.20 -5.76
CA GLU A 183 0.72 25.50 -5.16
C GLU A 183 1.14 25.35 -3.70
N LYS A 184 1.58 26.43 -3.06
CA LYS A 184 1.87 26.42 -1.62
C LYS A 184 0.56 26.24 -0.82
N GLY A 185 0.43 25.13 -0.12
CA GLY A 185 -0.76 24.80 0.66
C GLY A 185 -0.60 23.48 1.41
N ALA A 186 -1.72 22.91 1.87
CA ALA A 186 -1.77 21.65 2.60
C ALA A 186 -1.20 20.49 1.77
N ALA A 187 -1.50 20.42 0.49
CA ALA A 187 -1.04 19.39 -0.41
C ALA A 187 0.48 19.39 -0.60
N SER A 188 1.11 20.57 -0.78
CA SER A 188 2.56 20.65 -0.91
C SER A 188 3.29 20.28 0.39
N LYS A 189 2.73 20.63 1.57
CA LYS A 189 3.24 20.21 2.89
C LYS A 189 3.15 18.70 3.09
N ALA A 190 2.08 18.06 2.60
CA ALA A 190 1.90 16.61 2.62
C ALA A 190 2.82 15.86 1.64
N GLY A 191 3.49 16.56 0.73
CA GLY A 191 4.41 15.97 -0.23
C GLY A 191 3.74 15.47 -1.52
N ILE A 192 2.53 15.93 -1.82
CA ILE A 192 1.86 15.72 -3.12
C ILE A 192 2.63 16.49 -4.20
N ARG A 193 2.74 15.93 -5.40
CA ARG A 193 3.53 16.48 -6.51
C ARG A 193 2.74 16.41 -7.80
N GLN A 194 3.16 17.22 -8.76
CA GLN A 194 2.69 17.14 -10.14
C GLN A 194 2.89 15.72 -10.70
N GLY A 195 1.88 15.20 -11.39
CA GLY A 195 1.85 13.84 -11.95
C GLY A 195 1.45 12.75 -10.95
N ASP A 196 1.13 13.11 -9.72
CA ASP A 196 0.49 12.19 -8.79
C ASP A 196 -0.99 12.01 -9.18
N ILE A 197 -1.53 10.82 -8.91
CA ILE A 197 -2.95 10.54 -9.04
C ILE A 197 -3.53 10.43 -7.64
N ILE A 198 -4.57 11.19 -7.33
CA ILE A 198 -5.32 11.07 -6.08
C ILE A 198 -6.48 10.12 -6.33
N ALA A 199 -6.50 8.98 -5.65
CA ALA A 199 -7.53 7.95 -5.82
C ALA A 199 -8.51 7.86 -4.64
N LYS A 200 -8.13 8.36 -3.45
CA LYS A 200 -9.01 8.51 -2.29
C LYS A 200 -8.65 9.74 -1.49
N LEU A 201 -9.66 10.38 -0.92
CA LEU A 201 -9.53 11.51 -0.02
C LEU A 201 -10.38 11.24 1.23
N ASN A 202 -9.79 11.38 2.44
CA ASN A 202 -10.45 11.09 3.71
C ASN A 202 -11.12 9.68 3.77
N ASN A 203 -10.48 8.66 3.20
CA ASN A 203 -10.98 7.29 3.02
C ASN A 203 -12.16 7.14 2.03
N GLU A 204 -12.67 8.21 1.45
CA GLU A 204 -13.73 8.20 0.46
C GLU A 204 -13.16 8.11 -0.95
N SER A 205 -13.83 7.37 -1.82
CA SER A 205 -13.52 7.28 -3.25
C SER A 205 -14.47 8.21 -4.01
N PHE A 206 -14.02 8.74 -5.11
CA PHE A 206 -14.78 9.60 -6.01
C PHE A 206 -14.62 9.08 -7.45
N GLU A 207 -15.59 9.39 -8.32
CA GLU A 207 -15.65 8.85 -9.68
C GLU A 207 -15.20 9.89 -10.73
N ASP A 208 -15.40 11.17 -10.45
CA ASP A 208 -15.17 12.30 -11.36
C ASP A 208 -14.65 13.53 -10.60
N LEU A 209 -14.39 14.61 -11.36
CA LEU A 209 -13.87 15.85 -10.83
C LEU A 209 -14.86 16.56 -9.91
N ASP A 210 -16.15 16.53 -10.24
CA ASP A 210 -17.20 17.20 -9.46
C ASP A 210 -17.30 16.57 -8.06
N SER A 211 -17.31 15.24 -7.96
CA SER A 211 -17.32 14.51 -6.69
C SER A 211 -16.02 14.67 -5.90
N TYR A 212 -14.88 14.89 -6.57
CA TYR A 212 -13.64 15.27 -5.90
C TYR A 212 -13.74 16.68 -5.28
N GLU A 213 -14.26 17.67 -6.02
CA GLU A 213 -14.42 19.04 -5.54
C GLU A 213 -15.36 19.10 -4.33
N ASP A 214 -16.50 18.38 -4.38
CA ASP A 214 -17.44 18.27 -3.25
C ASP A 214 -16.74 17.68 -2.01
N LEU A 215 -15.93 16.62 -2.17
CA LEU A 215 -15.16 16.04 -1.06
C LEU A 215 -14.12 17.00 -0.50
N VAL A 216 -13.44 17.77 -1.37
CA VAL A 216 -12.46 18.77 -0.93
C VAL A 216 -13.14 19.83 -0.07
N ASP A 217 -14.32 20.30 -0.46
CA ASP A 217 -15.05 21.34 0.27
C ASP A 217 -15.55 20.86 1.64
N ASP A 218 -15.89 19.57 1.77
CA ASP A 218 -16.39 18.95 3.01
C ASP A 218 -15.25 18.47 3.95
N LEU A 219 -13.98 18.65 3.59
CA LEU A 219 -12.87 18.20 4.44
C LEU A 219 -12.83 18.95 5.78
N PRO A 220 -12.65 18.21 6.88
CA PRO A 220 -12.52 18.81 8.20
C PRO A 220 -11.20 19.59 8.34
N GLU A 221 -11.27 20.73 9.00
CA GLU A 221 -10.12 21.51 9.42
C GLU A 221 -9.50 20.90 10.68
N ASP A 222 -8.21 21.17 10.91
CA ASP A 222 -7.45 20.74 12.10
C ASP A 222 -7.40 19.21 12.34
N LYS A 223 -7.69 18.40 11.32
CA LYS A 223 -7.58 16.93 11.39
C LYS A 223 -6.54 16.40 10.41
N ALA A 224 -5.99 15.24 10.75
CA ALA A 224 -5.15 14.46 9.88
C ALA A 224 -6.02 13.71 8.86
N ILE A 225 -5.95 14.09 7.60
CA ILE A 225 -6.77 13.56 6.50
C ILE A 225 -5.92 12.59 5.67
N PRO A 226 -6.26 11.29 5.62
CA PRO A 226 -5.54 10.34 4.79
C PRO A 226 -5.91 10.56 3.31
N VAL A 227 -4.89 10.55 2.45
CA VAL A 227 -5.01 10.66 0.99
C VAL A 227 -4.26 9.52 0.34
N LEU A 228 -4.95 8.73 -0.49
CA LEU A 228 -4.31 7.73 -1.32
C LEU A 228 -3.79 8.37 -2.59
N VAL A 229 -2.48 8.36 -2.74
CA VAL A 229 -1.77 8.90 -3.89
C VAL A 229 -1.09 7.77 -4.66
N ILE A 230 -1.21 7.77 -5.98
CA ILE A 230 -0.48 6.85 -6.87
C ILE A 230 0.59 7.65 -7.58
N ARG A 231 1.85 7.31 -7.34
CA ARG A 231 3.02 7.95 -7.94
C ARG A 231 3.82 6.94 -8.75
N GLY A 232 3.91 7.14 -10.07
CA GLY A 232 4.61 6.20 -10.95
C GLY A 232 4.09 4.77 -10.83
N GLY A 233 2.76 4.58 -10.71
CA GLY A 233 2.11 3.29 -10.54
C GLY A 233 2.17 2.70 -9.12
N ASN A 234 2.81 3.37 -8.16
CA ASN A 234 2.94 2.90 -6.77
C ASN A 234 1.99 3.66 -5.85
N PRO A 235 0.96 3.02 -5.30
CA PRO A 235 0.05 3.66 -4.36
C PRO A 235 0.68 3.79 -2.97
N SER A 236 0.43 4.93 -2.32
CA SER A 236 0.82 5.20 -0.95
C SER A 236 -0.13 6.20 -0.30
N PHE A 237 -0.33 6.04 1.01
CA PHE A 237 -1.07 7.04 1.79
C PHE A 237 -0.16 8.16 2.25
N LEU A 238 -0.60 9.38 2.00
CA LEU A 238 -0.07 10.61 2.58
C LEU A 238 -1.09 11.17 3.57
N VAL A 239 -0.65 12.10 4.40
CA VAL A 239 -1.53 12.79 5.36
C VAL A 239 -1.56 14.27 5.05
N LEU A 240 -2.75 14.79 4.75
CA LEU A 240 -3.03 16.22 4.66
C LEU A 240 -3.38 16.79 6.03
N LYS A 241 -2.94 18.01 6.29
CA LYS A 241 -3.39 18.86 7.41
C LYS A 241 -3.75 20.21 6.84
N ILE A 242 -5.01 20.55 6.94
CA ILE A 242 -5.52 21.90 6.58
C ILE A 242 -5.35 22.73 7.84
N GLU A 243 -4.45 23.73 7.78
CA GLU A 243 -4.22 24.71 8.84
C GLU A 243 -4.84 26.03 8.37
N ASP A 244 -5.49 26.74 9.30
CA ASP A 244 -5.99 28.12 9.12
C ASP A 244 -4.87 29.11 8.75
#